data_da7506f0b1dd6e82f727bbb7aee7cee9
#
_entry.id   da7506f0b1dd6e82f727bbb7aee7cee9
#
_cell.length_a   1.000
_cell.length_b   1.000
_cell.length_c   1.000
_cell.angle_alpha   90.00
_cell.angle_beta   90.00
_cell.angle_gamma   90.00
#
_symmetry.space_group_name_H-M   'P 1'
#
loop_
_entity.id
_entity.type
_entity.pdbx_description
1 polymer ?
#
loop_
_entity_poly.entity_id
_entity_poly.type
_entity_poly.pdbx_seq_one_letter_code
_entity_poly.pdbx_strand_id
1 'polypeptide(L)'
;MNIIKSFNNTIDYLETVLDDEIDEKKVTQLSGYSYLMFSRLFSILTEITLSEYLRSRRLTEAAIILRDTDEKIIDVAFKFGYELSDSFGIAFKNFHGFTPSKVRNGKPFKLVSKVQLALSVKGGRSMNITIQKKKAFTVAG
;
A
#
# COMPACT_ATOMS: atom_id res chain seq x y z
N MET A 1 10.50 7.44 22.89
CA MET A 1 10.15 6.67 21.69
C MET A 1 10.06 7.59 20.49
N ASN A 2 10.71 7.22 19.39
CA ASN A 2 10.67 8.02 18.16
C ASN A 2 9.43 7.65 17.36
N ILE A 3 8.47 8.56 17.28
CA ILE A 3 7.19 8.30 16.61
C ILE A 3 7.35 8.07 15.11
N ILE A 4 8.31 8.75 14.48
CA ILE A 4 8.58 8.59 13.04
C ILE A 4 9.10 7.18 12.76
N LYS A 5 10.05 6.74 13.55
CA LYS A 5 10.61 5.40 13.43
C LYS A 5 9.55 4.33 13.69
N SER A 6 8.75 4.52 14.74
CA SER A 6 7.68 3.58 15.09
C SER A 6 6.62 3.49 13.98
N PHE A 7 6.25 4.63 13.42
CA PHE A 7 5.33 4.67 12.28
C PHE A 7 5.90 3.91 11.09
N ASN A 8 7.14 4.22 10.71
CA ASN A 8 7.77 3.58 9.55
C ASN A 8 7.97 2.09 9.75
N ASN A 9 8.34 1.66 10.96
CA ASN A 9 8.46 0.24 11.28
C ASN A 9 7.11 -0.48 11.15
N THR A 10 6.04 0.19 11.53
CA THR A 10 4.69 -0.37 11.40
C THR A 10 4.30 -0.49 9.94
N ILE A 11 4.58 0.53 9.14
CA ILE A 11 4.33 0.47 7.70
C ILE A 11 5.15 -0.66 7.05
N ASP A 12 6.41 -0.80 7.44
CA ASP A 12 7.26 -1.91 6.93
C ASP A 12 6.66 -3.27 7.25
N TYR A 13 6.12 -3.43 8.46
CA TYR A 13 5.43 -4.66 8.82
C TYR A 13 4.21 -4.90 7.95
N LEU A 14 3.35 -3.89 7.78
CA LEU A 14 2.14 -4.01 6.96
C LEU A 14 2.48 -4.37 5.52
N GLU A 15 3.58 -3.87 5.01
CA GLU A 15 4.06 -4.20 3.67
C GLU A 15 4.38 -5.70 3.55
N THR A 16 4.90 -6.32 4.59
CA THR A 16 5.22 -7.75 4.55
C THR A 16 3.99 -8.65 4.58
N VAL A 17 2.82 -8.12 4.97
CA VAL A 17 1.58 -8.89 5.09
C VAL A 17 0.49 -8.41 4.16
N LEU A 18 0.85 -7.79 3.04
CA LEU A 18 -0.13 -7.35 2.04
C LEU A 18 -0.96 -8.52 1.51
N ASP A 19 -0.39 -9.70 1.42
CA ASP A 19 -1.02 -10.93 0.96
C ASP A 19 -1.45 -11.87 2.09
N ASP A 20 -1.56 -11.33 3.31
CA ASP A 20 -1.87 -12.14 4.49
C ASP A 20 -2.77 -11.33 5.44
N GLU A 21 -3.14 -11.94 6.56
CA GLU A 21 -3.87 -11.25 7.61
C GLU A 21 -2.94 -10.37 8.43
N ILE A 22 -3.48 -9.22 8.86
CA ILE A 22 -2.74 -8.30 9.71
C ILE A 22 -2.88 -8.77 11.16
N ASP A 23 -1.75 -8.99 11.83
CA ASP A 23 -1.71 -9.21 13.27
C ASP A 23 -1.76 -7.86 13.97
N GLU A 24 -2.93 -7.52 14.51
CA GLU A 24 -3.13 -6.22 15.16
C GLU A 24 -2.27 -6.06 16.42
N LYS A 25 -1.93 -7.15 17.09
CA LYS A 25 -1.00 -7.11 18.23
C LYS A 25 0.37 -6.64 17.79
N LYS A 26 0.81 -7.08 16.63
CA LYS A 26 2.09 -6.65 16.05
C LYS A 26 2.09 -5.16 15.76
N VAL A 27 0.98 -4.64 15.23
CA VAL A 27 0.81 -3.21 14.99
C VAL A 27 0.94 -2.45 16.31
N THR A 28 0.29 -2.93 17.36
CA THR A 28 0.37 -2.29 18.69
C THR A 28 1.80 -2.32 19.23
N GLN A 29 2.50 -3.43 19.09
CA GLN A 29 3.88 -3.55 19.54
C GLN A 29 4.82 -2.58 18.82
N LEU A 30 4.64 -2.44 17.52
CA LEU A 30 5.52 -1.60 16.70
C LEU A 30 5.20 -0.12 16.79
N SER A 31 3.91 0.23 16.77
CA SER A 31 3.48 1.63 16.75
C SER A 31 3.33 2.25 18.12
N GLY A 32 3.05 1.45 19.15
CA GLY A 32 2.67 1.93 20.46
C GLY A 32 1.19 2.30 20.56
N TYR A 33 0.41 2.06 19.53
CA TYR A 33 -1.02 2.38 19.46
C TYR A 33 -1.83 1.15 19.09
N SER A 34 -3.10 1.14 19.48
CA SER A 34 -4.03 0.14 18.96
C SER A 34 -4.12 0.27 17.42
N TYR A 35 -4.58 -0.78 16.76
CA TYR A 35 -4.77 -0.74 15.31
C TYR A 35 -5.71 0.41 14.90
N LEU A 36 -6.80 0.60 15.65
CA LEU A 36 -7.73 1.69 15.38
C LEU A 36 -7.07 3.07 15.49
N MET A 37 -6.30 3.27 16.56
CA MET A 37 -5.58 4.54 16.75
C MET A 37 -4.51 4.76 15.71
N PHE A 38 -3.76 3.70 15.35
CA PHE A 38 -2.77 3.78 14.28
C PHE A 38 -3.44 4.17 12.96
N SER A 39 -4.60 3.58 12.66
CA SER A 39 -5.35 3.90 11.43
C SER A 39 -5.76 5.37 11.39
N ARG A 40 -6.19 5.91 12.53
CA ARG A 40 -6.54 7.34 12.64
C ARG A 40 -5.32 8.24 12.46
N LEU A 41 -4.21 7.89 13.11
CA LEU A 41 -2.97 8.62 12.95
C LEU A 41 -2.50 8.61 11.50
N PHE A 42 -2.58 7.45 10.87
CA PHE A 42 -2.23 7.31 9.45
C PHE A 42 -3.06 8.27 8.59
N SER A 43 -4.38 8.30 8.80
CA SER A 43 -5.28 9.16 8.02
C SER A 43 -4.99 10.65 8.23
N ILE A 44 -4.67 11.04 9.46
CA ILE A 44 -4.31 12.43 9.78
C ILE A 44 -3.03 12.82 9.04
N LEU A 45 -2.04 11.93 9.03
CA LEU A 45 -0.73 12.24 8.46
C LEU A 45 -0.71 12.15 6.93
N THR A 46 -1.49 11.26 6.34
CA THR A 46 -1.43 10.99 4.90
C THR A 46 -2.62 11.53 4.11
N GLU A 47 -3.70 11.91 4.81
CA GLU A 47 -4.96 12.38 4.22
C GLU A 47 -5.72 11.30 3.43
N ILE A 48 -5.30 10.03 3.55
CA ILE A 48 -6.03 8.89 3.02
C ILE A 48 -6.21 7.86 4.14
N THR A 49 -7.21 7.00 4.01
CA THR A 49 -7.41 5.96 5.01
C THR A 49 -6.35 4.87 4.88
N LEU A 50 -6.05 4.21 5.99
CA LEU A 50 -5.14 3.07 5.97
C LEU A 50 -5.66 1.97 5.04
N SER A 51 -6.97 1.74 5.04
CA SER A 51 -7.61 0.73 4.16
C SER A 51 -7.40 1.06 2.69
N GLU A 52 -7.57 2.31 2.30
CA GLU A 52 -7.33 2.74 0.91
C GLU A 52 -5.87 2.59 0.52
N TYR A 53 -4.98 2.97 1.43
CA TYR A 53 -3.54 2.84 1.19
C TYR A 53 -3.15 1.37 0.99
N LEU A 54 -3.59 0.49 1.88
CA LEU A 54 -3.26 -0.94 1.78
C LEU A 54 -3.86 -1.56 0.51
N ARG A 55 -5.08 -1.16 0.13
CA ARG A 55 -5.68 -1.63 -1.11
C ARG A 55 -4.85 -1.18 -2.33
N SER A 56 -4.41 0.08 -2.35
CA SER A 56 -3.60 0.58 -3.45
C SER A 56 -2.25 -0.15 -3.54
N ARG A 57 -1.67 -0.50 -2.41
CA ARG A 57 -0.43 -1.28 -2.37
C ARG A 57 -0.65 -2.71 -2.88
N ARG A 58 -1.74 -3.36 -2.46
CA ARG A 58 -2.07 -4.71 -2.94
C ARG A 58 -2.30 -4.73 -4.44
N LEU A 59 -3.06 -3.76 -4.96
CA LEU A 59 -3.34 -3.70 -6.40
C LEU A 59 -2.10 -3.34 -7.21
N THR A 60 -1.20 -2.55 -6.65
CA THR A 60 0.10 -2.27 -7.26
C THR A 60 0.94 -3.54 -7.36
N GLU A 61 1.08 -4.27 -6.24
CA GLU A 61 1.86 -5.51 -6.21
C GLU A 61 1.23 -6.58 -7.11
N ALA A 62 -0.08 -6.65 -7.16
CA ALA A 62 -0.78 -7.56 -8.07
C ALA A 62 -0.44 -7.26 -9.54
N ALA A 63 -0.43 -5.99 -9.91
CA ALA A 63 -0.07 -5.58 -11.28
C ALA A 63 1.37 -5.98 -11.62
N ILE A 64 2.29 -5.81 -10.69
CA ILE A 64 3.69 -6.20 -10.89
C ILE A 64 3.80 -7.71 -11.10
N ILE A 65 3.10 -8.50 -10.29
CA ILE A 65 3.10 -9.96 -10.43
C ILE A 65 2.53 -10.36 -11.80
N LEU A 66 1.44 -9.75 -12.21
CA LEU A 66 0.82 -10.06 -13.51
C LEU A 66 1.73 -9.71 -14.68
N ARG A 67 2.46 -8.60 -14.58
CA ARG A 67 3.40 -8.19 -15.61
C ARG A 67 4.63 -9.11 -15.66
N ASP A 68 5.14 -9.49 -14.51
CA ASP A 68 6.47 -10.11 -14.42
C ASP A 68 6.44 -11.63 -14.32
N THR A 69 5.26 -12.24 -14.11
CA THR A 69 5.14 -13.70 -13.94
C THR A 69 4.00 -14.26 -14.77
N ASP A 70 3.95 -15.59 -14.84
CA ASP A 70 2.84 -16.32 -15.50
C ASP A 70 1.78 -16.80 -14.50
N GLU A 71 1.79 -16.28 -13.25
CA GLU A 71 0.78 -16.66 -12.28
C GLU A 71 -0.62 -16.39 -12.82
N LYS A 72 -1.53 -17.31 -12.56
CA LYS A 72 -2.92 -17.17 -13.01
C LYS A 72 -3.59 -15.98 -12.33
N ILE A 73 -4.40 -15.26 -13.06
CA ILE A 73 -5.12 -14.10 -12.53
C ILE A 73 -5.94 -14.47 -11.29
N ILE A 74 -6.60 -15.64 -11.32
CA ILE A 74 -7.39 -16.11 -10.18
C ILE A 74 -6.51 -16.35 -8.94
N ASP A 75 -5.30 -16.86 -9.13
CA ASP A 75 -4.37 -17.11 -8.03
C ASP A 75 -3.87 -15.79 -7.42
N VAL A 76 -3.60 -14.81 -8.26
CA VAL A 76 -3.22 -13.47 -7.81
C VAL A 76 -4.37 -12.83 -7.02
N ALA A 77 -5.61 -12.98 -7.52
CA ALA A 77 -6.79 -12.48 -6.81
C ALA A 77 -6.89 -13.07 -5.40
N PHE A 78 -6.78 -14.39 -5.28
CA PHE A 78 -6.83 -15.05 -3.96
C PHE A 78 -5.68 -14.65 -3.06
N LYS A 79 -4.49 -14.48 -3.62
CA LYS A 79 -3.31 -14.05 -2.87
C LYS A 79 -3.56 -12.75 -2.11
N PHE A 80 -4.27 -11.82 -2.72
CA PHE A 80 -4.55 -10.52 -2.11
C PHE A 80 -5.93 -10.43 -1.47
N GLY A 81 -6.54 -11.58 -1.16
CA GLY A 81 -7.74 -11.64 -0.33
C GLY A 81 -9.06 -11.51 -1.07
N TYR A 82 -9.07 -11.57 -2.38
CA TYR A 82 -10.31 -11.55 -3.15
C TYR A 82 -10.84 -12.98 -3.31
N GLU A 83 -12.05 -13.20 -2.85
CA GLU A 83 -12.68 -14.53 -2.93
C GLU A 83 -13.13 -14.87 -4.35
N LEU A 84 -13.41 -13.84 -5.16
CA LEU A 84 -13.87 -14.00 -6.53
C LEU A 84 -12.96 -13.23 -7.48
N SER A 85 -12.64 -13.83 -8.62
CA SER A 85 -11.84 -13.15 -9.63
C SER A 85 -12.58 -11.96 -10.24
N ASP A 86 -13.92 -12.00 -10.27
CA ASP A 86 -14.72 -10.87 -10.75
C ASP A 86 -14.57 -9.64 -9.86
N SER A 87 -14.62 -9.83 -8.55
CA SER A 87 -14.41 -8.72 -7.58
C SER A 87 -13.02 -8.11 -7.74
N PHE A 88 -12.02 -8.98 -7.90
CA PHE A 88 -10.66 -8.54 -8.15
C PHE A 88 -10.56 -7.74 -9.45
N GLY A 89 -11.15 -8.27 -10.52
CA GLY A 89 -11.13 -7.62 -11.83
C GLY A 89 -11.73 -6.22 -11.81
N ILE A 90 -12.86 -6.06 -11.11
CA ILE A 90 -13.52 -4.76 -10.97
C ILE A 90 -12.64 -3.79 -10.19
N ALA A 91 -12.14 -4.20 -9.02
CA ALA A 91 -11.28 -3.37 -8.19
C ALA A 91 -9.99 -3.00 -8.95
N PHE A 92 -9.39 -3.95 -9.64
CA PHE A 92 -8.17 -3.76 -10.41
C PHE A 92 -8.39 -2.74 -11.53
N LYS A 93 -9.44 -2.93 -12.33
CA LYS A 93 -9.74 -2.02 -13.43
C LYS A 93 -10.09 -0.60 -12.94
N ASN A 94 -10.85 -0.50 -11.86
CA ASN A 94 -11.17 0.80 -11.29
C ASN A 94 -9.93 1.54 -10.81
N PHE A 95 -8.97 0.81 -10.27
CA PHE A 95 -7.73 1.41 -9.77
C PHE A 95 -6.74 1.72 -10.90
N HIS A 96 -6.47 0.75 -11.77
CA HIS A 96 -5.43 0.87 -12.79
C HIS A 96 -5.93 1.43 -14.13
N GLY A 97 -7.22 1.38 -14.41
CA GLY A 97 -7.78 1.81 -15.69
C GLY A 97 -7.84 0.72 -16.74
N PHE A 98 -7.22 -0.43 -16.51
CA PHE A 98 -7.23 -1.59 -17.43
C PHE A 98 -7.43 -2.87 -16.64
N THR A 99 -7.96 -3.89 -17.32
CA THR A 99 -8.18 -5.20 -16.71
C THR A 99 -6.85 -5.91 -16.41
N PRO A 100 -6.86 -6.89 -15.49
CA PRO A 100 -5.65 -7.68 -15.23
C PRO A 100 -5.02 -8.29 -16.48
N SER A 101 -5.84 -8.83 -17.40
CA SER A 101 -5.35 -9.40 -18.65
C SER A 101 -4.63 -8.36 -19.51
N LYS A 102 -5.19 -7.16 -19.59
CA LYS A 102 -4.61 -6.09 -20.39
C LYS A 102 -3.28 -5.62 -19.82
N VAL A 103 -3.18 -5.52 -18.51
CA VAL A 103 -1.91 -5.16 -17.85
C VAL A 103 -0.86 -6.24 -18.10
N ARG A 104 -1.25 -7.51 -18.01
CA ARG A 104 -0.34 -8.62 -18.36
C ARG A 104 0.17 -8.51 -19.78
N ASN A 105 -0.68 -8.06 -20.70
CA ASN A 105 -0.33 -7.92 -22.12
C ASN A 105 0.32 -6.58 -22.47
N GLY A 106 0.75 -5.81 -21.47
CA GLY A 106 1.56 -4.63 -21.69
C GLY A 106 0.85 -3.30 -21.49
N LYS A 107 -0.41 -3.29 -21.08
CA LYS A 107 -1.08 -2.02 -20.78
C LYS A 107 -0.50 -1.41 -19.51
N PRO A 108 -0.47 -0.07 -19.42
CA PRO A 108 0.08 0.61 -18.26
C PRO A 108 -0.76 0.40 -17.02
N PHE A 109 -0.14 0.52 -15.87
CA PHE A 109 -0.80 0.42 -14.58
C PHE A 109 -0.27 1.47 -13.61
N LYS A 110 -1.04 1.72 -12.56
CA LYS A 110 -0.69 2.69 -11.54
C LYS A 110 0.22 2.04 -10.50
N LEU A 111 1.29 2.73 -10.14
CA LEU A 111 2.25 2.26 -9.18
C LEU A 111 2.21 3.16 -7.95
N VAL A 112 1.72 2.66 -6.84
CA VAL A 112 1.73 3.40 -5.56
C VAL A 112 2.83 2.83 -4.69
N SER A 113 3.79 3.67 -4.32
CA SER A 113 4.92 3.26 -3.50
C SER A 113 4.59 3.23 -2.02
N LYS A 114 5.39 2.51 -1.26
CA LYS A 114 5.28 2.47 0.19
C LYS A 114 5.46 3.87 0.76
N VAL A 115 4.57 4.26 1.68
CA VAL A 115 4.66 5.56 2.35
C VAL A 115 5.75 5.52 3.42
N GLN A 116 6.39 6.66 3.63
CA GLN A 116 7.41 6.82 4.65
C GLN A 116 7.32 8.22 5.22
N LEU A 117 7.44 8.34 6.55
CA LEU A 117 7.55 9.63 7.19
C LEU A 117 9.01 10.06 7.25
N ALA A 118 9.23 11.34 7.09
CA ALA A 118 10.54 11.94 7.27
C ALA A 118 10.40 13.20 8.10
N LEU A 119 11.41 13.47 8.91
CA LEU A 119 11.50 14.70 9.67
C LEU A 119 12.32 15.71 8.88
N SER A 120 11.77 16.90 8.68
CA SER A 120 12.51 17.98 8.02
C SER A 120 12.60 19.18 8.94
N VAL A 121 13.74 19.89 8.87
CA VAL A 121 13.97 21.12 9.62
C VAL A 121 14.01 22.27 8.62
N LYS A 122 13.10 23.22 8.83
CA LYS A 122 13.06 24.43 8.00
C LYS A 122 13.48 25.63 8.82
N GLY A 123 14.41 26.41 8.28
CA GLY A 123 14.86 27.64 8.90
C GLY A 123 15.57 27.45 10.23
N GLY A 124 15.98 26.25 10.56
CA GLY A 124 16.72 25.94 11.77
C GLY A 124 15.91 26.04 13.08
N ARG A 125 14.63 26.36 13.00
CA ARG A 125 13.82 26.60 14.20
C ARG A 125 12.56 25.76 14.33
N SER A 126 12.03 25.30 13.21
CA SER A 126 10.83 24.47 13.23
C SER A 126 11.10 23.14 12.57
N MET A 127 10.55 22.10 13.17
CA MET A 127 10.68 20.75 12.66
C MET A 127 9.33 20.33 12.13
N ASN A 128 9.29 19.93 10.88
CA ASN A 128 8.08 19.47 10.22
C ASN A 128 8.22 18.01 9.85
N ILE A 129 7.13 17.28 10.02
CA ILE A 129 7.05 15.91 9.56
C ILE A 129 6.52 15.96 8.13
N THR A 130 7.26 15.40 7.21
CA THR A 130 6.85 15.30 5.82
C THR A 130 6.65 13.86 5.44
N ILE A 131 5.71 13.64 4.53
CA ILE A 131 5.44 12.31 3.99
C ILE A 131 6.16 12.20 2.67
N GLN A 132 7.09 11.25 2.60
CA GLN A 132 7.75 10.92 1.35
C GLN A 132 6.97 9.82 0.69
N LYS A 133 6.32 10.18 -0.38
CA LYS A 133 5.47 9.27 -1.12
C LYS A 133 5.85 9.40 -2.57
N LYS A 134 6.49 8.38 -3.09
CA LYS A 134 6.72 8.32 -4.52
C LYS A 134 5.41 8.00 -5.19
N LYS A 135 4.84 8.99 -5.81
CA LYS A 135 3.71 8.77 -6.64
C LYS A 135 4.15 8.01 -7.85
N ALA A 136 3.55 6.89 -8.02
CA ALA A 136 3.90 6.12 -9.13
C ALA A 136 3.20 6.57 -10.35
N PHE A 137 3.83 6.26 -11.33
CA PHE A 137 3.44 6.52 -12.67
C PHE A 137 2.73 5.33 -13.24
N THR A 138 2.03 5.58 -14.31
CA THR A 138 1.56 4.52 -15.15
C THR A 138 2.75 3.92 -15.88
N VAL A 139 2.98 2.64 -15.66
CA VAL A 139 4.07 1.94 -16.31
C VAL A 139 3.52 1.21 -17.52
N ALA A 140 4.03 1.54 -18.68
CA ALA A 140 3.72 0.79 -19.88
C ALA A 140 4.51 -0.51 -19.84
N GLY A 141 3.82 -1.59 -19.96
CA GLY A 141 4.45 -2.91 -19.95
C GLY A 141 5.24 -3.19 -21.24
#